data_57c1435904c0e552598bcc2e6b10b0ad
#
_entry.id   57c1435904c0e552598bcc2e6b10b0ad
#
_cell.length_a   1.000
_cell.length_b   1.000
_cell.length_c   1.000
_cell.angle_alpha   90.00
_cell.angle_beta   90.00
_cell.angle_gamma   90.00
#
_symmetry.space_group_name_H-M   'P 1'
#
loop_
_entity.id
_entity.type
_entity.pdbx_description
1 polymer ?
#
loop_
_entity_poly.entity_id
_entity_poly.type
_entity_poly.pdbx_seq_one_letter_code
_entity_poly.pdbx_strand_id
1 'polypeptide(L)'
;MSTCILIEPTESETLEEIDRFCEAMIKIREEVEDIVTGKQPKDNNVLKNAPHTQTVVIADDWDRSVSNVILSSPRRLTASPRRPYSRETAVYPVPWLKEKFWPTVSRIDDAYGDMNLICDCPSVEEMAEAQ
;
A
#
# COMPACT_ATOMS: atom_id res chain seq x y z
N MET A 1 15.42 -12.42 15.24
CA MET A 1 16.09 -11.11 15.36
C MET A 1 15.03 -10.07 15.58
N SER A 2 15.20 -9.17 16.54
CA SER A 2 14.32 -8.03 16.72
C SER A 2 14.57 -7.06 15.55
N THR A 3 13.56 -6.79 14.73
CA THR A 3 13.64 -5.74 13.71
C THR A 3 13.54 -4.39 14.40
N CYS A 4 14.51 -3.55 14.19
CA CYS A 4 14.58 -2.21 14.76
C CYS A 4 14.54 -1.19 13.63
N ILE A 5 13.76 -0.12 13.81
CA ILE A 5 13.74 1.04 12.91
C ILE A 5 14.42 2.18 13.65
N LEU A 6 15.45 2.76 13.06
CA LEU A 6 16.06 4.00 13.53
C LEU A 6 15.39 5.16 12.81
N ILE A 7 14.90 6.13 13.59
CA ILE A 7 14.27 7.35 13.09
C ILE A 7 15.07 8.52 13.62
N GLU A 8 15.61 9.33 12.70
CA GLU A 8 16.47 10.45 13.02
C GLU A 8 15.96 11.70 12.28
N PRO A 9 15.08 12.49 12.93
CA PRO A 9 14.65 13.75 12.36
C PRO A 9 15.82 14.73 12.34
N THR A 10 16.02 15.43 11.23
CA THR A 10 17.07 16.41 11.07
C THR A 10 16.66 17.78 11.62
N GLU A 11 17.63 18.67 11.85
CA GLU A 11 17.40 20.03 12.34
C GLU A 11 16.56 20.89 11.37
N SER A 12 16.47 20.48 10.10
CA SER A 12 15.68 21.16 9.06
C SER A 12 14.20 20.85 9.10
N GLU A 13 13.78 19.82 9.86
CA GLU A 13 12.38 19.46 9.97
C GLU A 13 11.64 20.44 10.89
N THR A 14 10.45 20.86 10.45
CA THR A 14 9.58 21.69 11.28
C THR A 14 8.86 20.86 12.34
N LEU A 15 8.47 21.48 13.45
CA LEU A 15 7.66 20.81 14.47
C LEU A 15 6.36 20.23 13.88
N GLU A 16 5.75 20.94 12.92
CA GLU A 16 4.53 20.49 12.23
C GLU A 16 4.77 19.18 11.46
N GLU A 17 5.90 19.03 10.77
CA GLU A 17 6.24 17.79 10.07
C GLU A 17 6.52 16.64 11.04
N ILE A 18 7.16 16.93 12.16
CA ILE A 18 7.37 15.93 13.22
C ILE A 18 6.03 15.46 13.81
N ASP A 19 5.11 16.38 14.06
CA ASP A 19 3.78 16.06 14.57
C ASP A 19 2.99 15.22 13.56
N ARG A 20 3.03 15.57 12.27
CA ARG A 20 2.44 14.79 11.17
C ARG A 20 3.00 13.37 11.10
N PHE A 21 4.32 13.23 11.26
CA PHE A 21 4.97 11.94 11.31
C PHE A 21 4.46 11.11 12.51
N CYS A 22 4.38 11.70 13.69
CA CYS A 22 3.86 11.03 14.89
C CYS A 22 2.40 10.58 14.70
N GLU A 23 1.54 11.44 14.15
CA GLU A 23 0.15 11.08 13.85
C GLU A 23 0.05 9.93 12.83
N ALA A 24 0.88 9.94 11.79
CA ALA A 24 0.94 8.85 10.82
C ALA A 24 1.36 7.53 11.48
N MET A 25 2.35 7.54 12.36
CA MET A 25 2.78 6.33 13.10
C MET A 25 1.69 5.81 14.04
N ILE A 26 0.97 6.71 14.73
CA ILE A 26 -0.19 6.35 15.57
C ILE A 26 -1.26 5.68 14.69
N LYS A 27 -1.55 6.26 13.53
CA LYS A 27 -2.54 5.71 12.60
C LYS A 27 -2.16 4.32 12.08
N ILE A 28 -0.91 4.11 11.72
CA ILE A 28 -0.40 2.78 11.34
C ILE A 28 -0.57 1.79 12.50
N ARG A 29 -0.34 2.21 13.73
CA ARG A 29 -0.53 1.36 14.90
C ARG A 29 -2.00 0.94 15.08
N GLU A 30 -2.96 1.84 14.84
CA GLU A 30 -4.39 1.52 14.83
C GLU A 30 -4.75 0.51 13.73
N GLU A 31 -4.20 0.67 12.54
CA GLU A 31 -4.40 -0.27 11.42
C GLU A 31 -3.82 -1.66 11.72
N VAL A 32 -2.67 -1.73 12.40
CA VAL A 32 -2.12 -2.98 12.92
C VAL A 32 -3.08 -3.63 13.92
N GLU A 33 -3.67 -2.85 14.83
CA GLU A 33 -4.62 -3.35 15.82
C GLU A 33 -5.89 -3.91 15.15
N ASP A 34 -6.37 -3.28 14.09
CA ASP A 34 -7.50 -3.77 13.31
C ASP A 34 -7.21 -5.14 12.66
N ILE A 35 -5.96 -5.41 12.29
CA ILE A 35 -5.55 -6.72 11.79
C ILE A 35 -5.42 -7.74 12.93
N VAL A 36 -4.83 -7.35 14.04
CA VAL A 36 -4.65 -8.22 15.22
C VAL A 36 -6.00 -8.65 15.81
N THR A 37 -6.95 -7.72 15.88
CA THR A 37 -8.31 -7.97 16.38
C THR A 37 -9.21 -8.69 15.37
N GLY A 38 -8.74 -8.94 14.14
CA GLY A 38 -9.47 -9.65 13.10
C GLY A 38 -10.54 -8.80 12.38
N LYS A 39 -10.52 -7.48 12.52
CA LYS A 39 -11.38 -6.58 11.74
C LYS A 39 -10.96 -6.56 10.26
N GLN A 40 -9.65 -6.67 10.00
CA GLN A 40 -9.10 -6.87 8.67
C GLN A 40 -8.38 -8.23 8.57
N PRO A 41 -8.42 -8.89 7.41
CA PRO A 41 -7.73 -10.16 7.21
C PRO A 41 -6.22 -9.96 7.17
N LYS A 42 -5.46 -10.99 7.61
CA LYS A 42 -3.99 -10.93 7.68
C LYS A 42 -3.29 -10.86 6.32
N ASP A 43 -3.91 -11.42 5.31
CA ASP A 43 -3.38 -11.58 3.95
C ASP A 43 -3.83 -10.49 2.98
N ASN A 44 -4.93 -9.79 3.28
CA ASN A 44 -5.47 -8.71 2.43
C ASN A 44 -5.96 -7.55 3.32
N ASN A 45 -5.12 -6.59 3.58
CA ASN A 45 -5.41 -5.45 4.45
C ASN A 45 -4.74 -4.17 3.92
N VAL A 46 -5.08 -3.04 4.53
CA VAL A 46 -4.59 -1.73 4.10
C VAL A 46 -3.06 -1.64 4.15
N LEU A 47 -2.41 -2.19 5.16
CA LEU A 47 -0.95 -2.14 5.30
C LEU A 47 -0.24 -3.04 4.29
N LYS A 48 -0.75 -4.25 4.08
CA LYS A 48 -0.13 -5.20 3.16
C LYS A 48 -0.24 -4.77 1.70
N ASN A 49 -1.33 -4.07 1.37
CA ASN A 49 -1.58 -3.56 0.03
C ASN A 49 -0.98 -2.17 -0.24
N ALA A 50 -0.45 -1.49 0.78
CA ALA A 50 0.26 -0.23 0.61
C ALA A 50 1.60 -0.43 -0.15
N PRO A 51 2.05 0.59 -0.90
CA PRO A 51 1.41 1.87 -1.17
C PRO A 51 0.29 1.75 -2.22
N HIS A 52 -0.77 2.57 -2.07
CA HIS A 52 -1.88 2.62 -3.00
C HIS A 52 -1.61 3.67 -4.08
N THR A 53 -1.36 3.23 -5.30
CA THR A 53 -1.17 4.14 -6.45
C THR A 53 -2.50 4.72 -6.91
N GLN A 54 -2.45 5.84 -7.61
CA GLN A 54 -3.63 6.44 -8.21
C GLN A 54 -4.35 5.45 -9.16
N THR A 55 -3.59 4.74 -9.99
CA THR A 55 -4.14 3.72 -10.91
C THR A 55 -4.93 2.64 -10.18
N VAL A 56 -4.40 2.14 -9.06
CA VAL A 56 -5.08 1.11 -8.27
C VAL A 56 -6.36 1.65 -7.63
N VAL A 57 -6.36 2.91 -7.19
CA VAL A 57 -7.53 3.51 -6.52
C VAL A 57 -8.66 3.81 -7.49
N ILE A 58 -8.37 4.25 -8.72
CA ILE A 58 -9.39 4.59 -9.73
C ILE A 58 -9.90 3.38 -10.52
N ALA A 59 -9.22 2.23 -10.44
CA ALA A 59 -9.61 1.03 -11.16
C ALA A 59 -11.04 0.60 -10.79
N ASP A 60 -11.83 0.19 -11.79
CA ASP A 60 -13.23 -0.23 -11.58
C ASP A 60 -13.32 -1.50 -10.74
N ASP A 61 -12.34 -2.38 -10.88
CA ASP A 61 -12.18 -3.64 -10.18
C ASP A 61 -11.52 -3.50 -8.80
N TRP A 62 -11.89 -2.47 -8.01
CA TRP A 62 -11.43 -2.35 -6.64
C TRP A 62 -11.68 -3.64 -5.85
N ASP A 63 -10.80 -4.62 -6.07
CA ASP A 63 -10.86 -5.97 -5.50
C ASP A 63 -10.00 -6.11 -4.25
N ARG A 64 -10.09 -5.13 -3.37
CA ARG A 64 -9.54 -5.27 -2.01
C ARG A 64 -10.57 -5.93 -1.10
N SER A 65 -11.45 -6.74 -1.70
CA SER A 65 -12.45 -7.49 -0.97
C SER A 65 -11.85 -8.77 -0.42
N VAL A 66 -12.37 -9.16 0.72
CA VAL A 66 -12.08 -10.46 1.36
C VAL A 66 -12.42 -11.55 0.35
N SER A 67 -11.37 -12.13 -0.21
CA SER A 67 -11.45 -13.07 -1.30
C SER A 67 -12.01 -14.43 -0.92
N ASN A 68 -12.37 -15.14 -1.94
CA ASN A 68 -12.31 -16.58 -2.21
C ASN A 68 -12.73 -17.63 -1.16
N VAL A 69 -12.84 -17.30 0.13
CA VAL A 69 -13.29 -18.24 1.16
C VAL A 69 -14.83 -18.41 1.17
N ILE A 70 -15.57 -17.56 0.45
CA ILE A 70 -17.04 -17.54 0.48
C ILE A 70 -17.68 -18.38 -0.65
N LEU A 71 -16.91 -18.87 -1.61
CA LEU A 71 -17.43 -19.69 -2.70
C LEU A 71 -17.85 -21.12 -2.29
N SER A 72 -17.52 -21.55 -1.07
CA SER A 72 -17.85 -22.90 -0.59
C SER A 72 -19.12 -22.98 0.27
N SER A 73 -19.87 -21.88 0.45
CA SER A 73 -21.09 -21.91 1.27
C SER A 73 -22.31 -21.43 0.50
N PRO A 74 -23.22 -22.31 0.09
CA PRO A 74 -24.37 -21.97 -0.78
C PRO A 74 -25.43 -21.06 -0.12
N ARG A 75 -25.27 -20.65 1.13
CA ARG A 75 -26.26 -19.87 1.89
C ARG A 75 -25.98 -18.36 2.01
N ARG A 76 -24.92 -17.83 1.37
CA ARG A 76 -24.58 -16.40 1.49
C ARG A 76 -24.53 -15.62 0.16
N LEU A 77 -25.47 -15.89 -0.73
CA LEU A 77 -25.62 -15.15 -1.99
C LEU A 77 -26.12 -13.69 -1.81
N THR A 78 -26.39 -13.25 -0.60
CA THR A 78 -26.90 -11.87 -0.32
C THR A 78 -25.94 -11.00 0.48
N ALA A 79 -24.78 -11.49 0.88
CA ALA A 79 -23.78 -10.65 1.52
C ALA A 79 -22.88 -10.05 0.45
N SER A 80 -23.06 -8.76 0.19
CA SER A 80 -22.04 -7.96 -0.52
C SER A 80 -20.66 -8.30 0.06
N PRO A 81 -19.64 -8.62 -0.76
CA PRO A 81 -18.32 -8.90 -0.26
C PRO A 81 -17.89 -7.71 0.60
N ARG A 82 -17.73 -7.94 1.90
CA ARG A 82 -17.28 -6.89 2.81
C ARG A 82 -15.85 -6.55 2.40
N ARG A 83 -15.69 -5.43 1.75
CA ARG A 83 -14.37 -4.88 1.45
C ARG A 83 -13.66 -4.67 2.77
N PRO A 84 -12.41 -5.14 2.97
CA PRO A 84 -11.71 -5.01 4.22
C PRO A 84 -11.50 -3.53 4.60
N TYR A 85 -11.40 -2.66 3.60
CA TYR A 85 -11.30 -1.21 3.77
C TYR A 85 -11.83 -0.45 2.54
N SER A 86 -12.19 0.81 2.73
CA SER A 86 -12.72 1.67 1.66
C SER A 86 -11.58 2.29 0.83
N ARG A 87 -11.94 2.78 -0.38
CA ARG A 87 -11.01 3.63 -1.16
C ARG A 87 -10.61 4.88 -0.38
N GLU A 88 -11.55 5.48 0.34
CA GLU A 88 -11.30 6.64 1.15
C GLU A 88 -10.25 6.38 2.24
N THR A 89 -10.34 5.25 2.94
CA THR A 89 -9.33 4.82 3.91
C THR A 89 -7.96 4.61 3.27
N ALA A 90 -7.91 4.08 2.05
CA ALA A 90 -6.66 3.88 1.32
C ALA A 90 -6.02 5.19 0.85
N VAL A 91 -6.85 6.19 0.53
CA VAL A 91 -6.39 7.48 -0.02
C VAL A 91 -6.08 8.48 1.08
N TYR A 92 -6.96 8.58 2.08
CA TYR A 92 -6.92 9.58 3.13
C TYR A 92 -6.93 8.93 4.52
N PRO A 93 -5.86 8.21 4.89
CA PRO A 93 -5.77 7.57 6.20
C PRO A 93 -5.75 8.57 7.37
N VAL A 94 -5.33 9.81 7.09
CA VAL A 94 -5.30 10.91 8.05
C VAL A 94 -5.95 12.17 7.47
N PRO A 95 -6.64 13.01 8.28
CA PRO A 95 -7.44 14.14 7.78
C PRO A 95 -6.65 15.23 7.04
N TRP A 96 -5.38 15.42 7.40
CA TRP A 96 -4.52 16.44 6.82
C TRP A 96 -3.90 16.04 5.47
N LEU A 97 -4.03 14.76 5.05
CA LEU A 97 -3.42 14.23 3.83
C LEU A 97 -4.28 14.56 2.58
N LYS A 98 -4.70 15.81 2.42
CA LYS A 98 -5.49 16.25 1.26
C LYS A 98 -4.63 16.51 0.02
N GLU A 99 -3.43 17.05 0.22
CA GLU A 99 -2.45 17.34 -0.82
C GLU A 99 -1.26 16.42 -0.64
N LYS A 100 -1.29 15.26 -1.30
CA LYS A 100 -0.23 14.27 -1.18
C LYS A 100 0.42 13.98 -2.53
N PHE A 101 1.68 13.58 -2.49
CA PHE A 101 2.30 12.91 -3.62
C PHE A 101 1.76 11.50 -3.74
N TRP A 102 1.25 11.16 -4.91
CA TRP A 102 0.83 9.81 -5.18
C TRP A 102 2.04 8.91 -5.42
N PRO A 103 2.10 7.73 -4.80
CA PRO A 103 3.13 6.76 -5.14
C PRO A 103 2.99 6.35 -6.60
N THR A 104 4.10 6.27 -7.30
CA THR A 104 4.13 5.93 -8.73
C THR A 104 4.00 4.43 -8.97
N VAL A 105 4.47 3.61 -8.02
CA VAL A 105 4.44 2.15 -8.09
C VAL A 105 3.85 1.55 -6.83
N SER A 106 3.21 0.39 -6.97
CA SER A 106 2.78 -0.43 -5.84
C SER A 106 3.98 -1.14 -5.21
N ARG A 107 3.72 -2.01 -4.21
CA ARG A 107 4.78 -2.79 -3.57
C ARG A 107 5.56 -3.60 -4.60
N ILE A 108 6.87 -3.46 -4.56
CA ILE A 108 7.81 -4.17 -5.42
C ILE A 108 8.09 -5.55 -4.79
N ASP A 109 8.17 -6.57 -5.62
CA ASP A 109 8.67 -7.88 -5.22
C ASP A 109 10.19 -7.91 -5.42
N ASP A 110 10.91 -7.53 -4.38
CA ASP A 110 12.37 -7.42 -4.40
C ASP A 110 13.02 -8.77 -4.71
N ALA A 111 12.48 -9.85 -4.15
CA ALA A 111 13.03 -11.20 -4.36
C ALA A 111 12.89 -11.65 -5.82
N TYR A 112 11.76 -11.34 -6.46
CA TYR A 112 11.58 -11.58 -7.88
C TYR A 112 12.53 -10.71 -8.71
N GLY A 113 12.63 -9.42 -8.37
CA GLY A 113 13.52 -8.48 -9.04
C GLY A 113 14.97 -8.93 -9.01
N ASP A 114 15.47 -9.33 -7.86
CA ASP A 114 16.85 -9.81 -7.69
C ASP A 114 17.17 -11.08 -8.51
N MET A 115 16.18 -11.97 -8.65
CA MET A 115 16.36 -13.19 -9.44
C MET A 115 16.15 -13.00 -10.95
N ASN A 116 15.49 -11.90 -11.36
CA ASN A 116 15.11 -11.63 -12.73
C ASN A 116 15.64 -10.28 -13.19
N LEU A 117 16.90 -9.99 -12.90
CA LEU A 117 17.56 -8.78 -13.38
C LEU A 117 17.65 -8.83 -14.91
N ILE A 118 16.85 -7.99 -15.57
CA ILE A 118 16.94 -7.76 -17.02
C ILE A 118 17.64 -6.42 -17.20
N CYS A 119 18.91 -6.46 -17.59
CA CYS A 119 19.63 -5.28 -18.05
C CYS A 119 19.39 -5.13 -19.55
N ASP A 120 18.27 -4.54 -19.93
CA ASP A 120 18.04 -4.05 -21.27
C ASP A 120 18.65 -2.65 -21.42
N CYS A 121 19.96 -2.61 -21.54
CA CYS A 121 20.65 -1.45 -22.08
C CYS A 121 20.77 -1.69 -23.59
N PRO A 122 19.95 -1.01 -24.42
CA PRO A 122 20.16 -1.07 -25.87
C PRO A 122 21.57 -0.61 -26.20
N SER A 123 22.19 -1.21 -27.20
CA SER A 123 23.51 -0.80 -27.63
C SER A 123 23.50 0.66 -28.11
N VAL A 124 24.66 1.29 -28.13
CA VAL A 124 24.76 2.69 -28.61
C VAL A 124 24.28 2.79 -30.04
N GLU A 125 24.51 1.75 -30.84
CA GLU A 125 24.08 1.65 -32.24
C GLU A 125 22.55 1.60 -32.32
N GLU A 126 21.87 0.78 -31.52
CA GLU A 126 20.41 0.70 -31.45
C GLU A 126 19.78 2.01 -31.00
N MET A 127 20.41 2.73 -30.06
CA MET A 127 19.92 4.05 -29.65
C MET A 127 20.13 5.12 -30.71
N ALA A 128 21.16 5.01 -31.53
CA ALA A 128 21.43 5.95 -32.62
C ALA A 128 20.47 5.76 -33.81
N GLU A 129 19.98 4.54 -34.04
CA GLU A 129 19.01 4.22 -35.08
C GLU A 129 17.56 4.61 -34.69
N ALA A 130 17.28 4.84 -33.40
CA ALA A 130 15.96 5.20 -32.87
C ALA A 130 15.67 6.72 -32.91
N GLN A 131 16.62 7.56 -33.35
CA GLN A 131 16.49 9.01 -33.55
C GLN A 131 16.19 9.35 -35.00
#